data_15b06abda0cae08c42dc13d65b0db887
#
_entry.id   15b06abda0cae08c42dc13d65b0db887
#
_cell.length_a   1.000
_cell.length_b   1.000
_cell.length_c   1.000
_cell.angle_alpha   90.00
_cell.angle_beta   90.00
_cell.angle_gamma   90.00
#
_symmetry.space_group_name_H-M   'P 1'
#
loop_
_entity.id
_entity.type
_entity.pdbx_description
1 polymer ?
#
loop_
_entity_poly.entity_id
_entity_poly.type
_entity_poly.pdbx_seq_one_letter_code
_entity_poly.pdbx_strand_id
1 'polypeptide(L)'
;MLNFAICDDNVNILEKFAKILENIFIKYGYDAKIGIKTNDVDTLLDYIDDNKTDVLILDINLKSDKSGLEVASKVRERNKDTYFIFTTAHLEYAMMAYKFKTFDYLAKPVTSDRLEETIVRLFDDVNGQPKRYLKIDNKKTIIDESEILYIKRDGMKLIFHTKSRDYETYSSFNKIMSSLPSNFVRAHKSFIVNINNIVNLDSIGNIVYFDNGSTCDIGPKFKKSLMEEVKNNEHFK
;
A
#
# COMPACT_ATOMS: atom_id res chain seq x y z
N MET A 1 -17.08 -5.20 1.98
CA MET A 1 -16.35 -6.49 2.09
C MET A 1 -15.79 -6.89 0.74
N LEU A 2 -14.46 -6.98 0.61
CA LEU A 2 -13.80 -7.44 -0.62
C LEU A 2 -13.81 -8.97 -0.72
N ASN A 3 -14.11 -9.49 -1.91
CA ASN A 3 -14.13 -10.93 -2.19
C ASN A 3 -12.88 -11.33 -2.98
N PHE A 4 -12.03 -12.16 -2.36
CA PHE A 4 -10.80 -12.68 -2.94
C PHE A 4 -11.03 -14.05 -3.56
N ALA A 5 -10.49 -14.26 -4.76
CA ALA A 5 -10.33 -15.58 -5.37
C ALA A 5 -8.83 -15.90 -5.51
N ILE A 6 -8.47 -17.18 -5.32
CA ILE A 6 -7.08 -17.64 -5.46
C ILE A 6 -7.08 -18.84 -6.39
N CYS A 7 -6.21 -18.82 -7.42
CA CYS A 7 -6.02 -19.96 -8.32
C CYS A 7 -4.54 -20.22 -8.55
N ASP A 8 -4.11 -21.44 -8.20
CA ASP A 8 -2.73 -21.93 -8.35
C ASP A 8 -2.79 -23.46 -8.49
N ASP A 9 -2.03 -24.06 -9.39
CA ASP A 9 -2.02 -25.53 -9.59
C ASP A 9 -1.45 -26.31 -8.40
N ASN A 10 -0.76 -25.61 -7.49
CA ASN A 10 -0.17 -26.18 -6.28
C ASN A 10 -1.03 -25.94 -5.05
N VAL A 11 -1.70 -26.99 -4.57
CA VAL A 11 -2.57 -26.95 -3.39
C VAL A 11 -1.86 -26.40 -2.14
N ASN A 12 -0.57 -26.70 -1.95
CA ASN A 12 0.19 -26.17 -0.82
C ASN A 12 0.36 -24.64 -0.89
N ILE A 13 0.47 -24.09 -2.09
CA ILE A 13 0.53 -22.64 -2.29
C ILE A 13 -0.84 -22.01 -1.99
N LEU A 14 -1.93 -22.62 -2.43
CA LEU A 14 -3.29 -22.18 -2.12
C LEU A 14 -3.52 -22.08 -0.61
N GLU A 15 -3.19 -23.14 0.15
CA GLU A 15 -3.34 -23.15 1.61
C GLU A 15 -2.43 -22.13 2.29
N LYS A 16 -1.20 -21.99 1.83
CA LYS A 16 -0.27 -20.96 2.34
C LYS A 16 -0.81 -19.57 2.11
N PHE A 17 -1.26 -19.25 0.90
CA PHE A 17 -1.79 -17.92 0.58
C PHE A 17 -3.06 -17.62 1.36
N ALA A 18 -4.00 -18.57 1.45
CA ALA A 18 -5.21 -18.40 2.22
C ALA A 18 -4.90 -18.05 3.69
N LYS A 19 -3.99 -18.81 4.32
CA LYS A 19 -3.58 -18.56 5.71
C LYS A 19 -2.90 -17.20 5.90
N ILE A 20 -2.05 -16.77 4.96
CA ILE A 20 -1.40 -15.46 5.02
C ILE A 20 -2.46 -14.36 4.88
N LEU A 21 -3.37 -14.45 3.91
CA LEU A 21 -4.42 -13.47 3.70
C LEU A 21 -5.35 -13.32 4.91
N GLU A 22 -5.81 -14.44 5.49
CA GLU A 22 -6.63 -14.44 6.69
C GLU A 22 -5.94 -13.72 7.85
N ASN A 23 -4.65 -13.99 8.06
CA ASN A 23 -3.84 -13.30 9.07
C ASN A 23 -3.73 -11.80 8.80
N ILE A 24 -3.56 -11.38 7.53
CA ILE A 24 -3.51 -9.97 7.13
C ILE A 24 -4.86 -9.31 7.40
N PHE A 25 -5.98 -9.95 7.00
CA PHE A 25 -7.32 -9.41 7.21
C PHE A 25 -7.61 -9.17 8.69
N ILE A 26 -7.22 -10.11 9.55
CA ILE A 26 -7.35 -9.98 11.00
C ILE A 26 -6.43 -8.89 11.55
N LYS A 27 -5.15 -8.90 11.16
CA LYS A 27 -4.12 -7.96 11.64
C LYS A 27 -4.48 -6.50 11.40
N TYR A 28 -5.07 -6.20 10.23
CA TYR A 28 -5.40 -4.83 9.81
C TYR A 28 -6.90 -4.49 9.93
N GLY A 29 -7.73 -5.42 10.39
CA GLY A 29 -9.18 -5.22 10.47
C GLY A 29 -9.84 -5.03 9.10
N TYR A 30 -9.30 -5.65 8.04
CA TYR A 30 -9.84 -5.50 6.70
C TYR A 30 -11.17 -6.26 6.53
N ASP A 31 -12.17 -5.58 5.99
CA ASP A 31 -13.45 -6.18 5.62
C ASP A 31 -13.32 -6.96 4.30
N ALA A 32 -12.81 -8.19 4.40
CA ALA A 32 -12.53 -9.07 3.27
C ALA A 32 -12.77 -10.54 3.61
N LYS A 33 -12.96 -11.34 2.56
CA LYS A 33 -13.06 -12.79 2.64
C LYS A 33 -12.39 -13.47 1.45
N ILE A 34 -12.00 -14.73 1.63
CA ILE A 34 -11.63 -15.62 0.54
C ILE A 34 -12.90 -16.37 0.13
N GLY A 35 -13.44 -16.04 -1.04
CA GLY A 35 -14.65 -16.67 -1.55
C GLY A 35 -14.38 -18.02 -2.20
N ILE A 36 -13.23 -18.15 -2.89
CA ILE A 36 -12.77 -19.40 -3.46
C ILE A 36 -11.26 -19.50 -3.46
N LYS A 37 -10.74 -20.71 -3.22
CA LYS A 37 -9.37 -21.11 -3.54
C LYS A 37 -9.44 -22.42 -4.29
N THR A 38 -8.87 -22.48 -5.49
CA THR A 38 -8.99 -23.65 -6.35
C THR A 38 -7.74 -23.85 -7.21
N ASN A 39 -7.45 -25.10 -7.54
CA ASN A 39 -6.44 -25.48 -8.53
C ASN A 39 -7.04 -25.80 -9.90
N ASP A 40 -8.34 -25.64 -10.05
CA ASP A 40 -9.08 -25.89 -11.28
C ASP A 40 -9.63 -24.59 -11.89
N VAL A 41 -9.29 -24.38 -13.17
CA VAL A 41 -9.63 -23.14 -13.89
C VAL A 41 -11.13 -23.03 -14.18
N ASP A 42 -11.77 -24.16 -14.51
CA ASP A 42 -13.20 -24.12 -14.88
C ASP A 42 -14.03 -23.87 -13.63
N THR A 43 -13.69 -24.47 -12.50
CA THR A 43 -14.27 -24.16 -11.17
C THR A 43 -14.10 -22.68 -10.81
N LEU A 44 -12.94 -22.08 -11.10
CA LEU A 44 -12.73 -20.65 -10.87
C LEU A 44 -13.65 -19.79 -11.72
N LEU A 45 -13.76 -20.09 -13.02
CA LEU A 45 -14.57 -19.32 -13.96
C LEU A 45 -16.05 -19.41 -13.63
N ASP A 46 -16.54 -20.61 -13.29
CA ASP A 46 -17.93 -20.83 -12.83
C ASP A 46 -18.22 -20.01 -11.56
N TYR A 47 -17.27 -20.01 -10.61
CA TYR A 47 -17.43 -19.19 -9.39
C TYR A 47 -17.52 -17.70 -9.71
N ILE A 48 -16.67 -17.18 -10.61
CA ILE A 48 -16.64 -15.77 -10.99
C ILE A 48 -17.91 -15.36 -11.77
N ASP A 49 -18.52 -16.27 -12.49
CA ASP A 49 -19.79 -16.01 -13.19
C ASP A 49 -20.95 -15.77 -12.22
N ASP A 50 -20.98 -16.49 -11.11
CA ASP A 50 -22.03 -16.42 -10.11
C ASP A 50 -21.73 -15.45 -8.95
N ASN A 51 -20.47 -15.07 -8.78
CA ASN A 51 -20.03 -14.27 -7.64
C ASN A 51 -19.17 -13.08 -8.04
N LYS A 52 -19.47 -11.92 -7.47
CA LYS A 52 -18.58 -10.76 -7.61
C LYS A 52 -17.21 -11.09 -7.02
N THR A 53 -16.17 -11.01 -7.84
CA THR A 53 -14.77 -11.17 -7.43
C THR A 53 -14.05 -9.85 -7.54
N ASP A 54 -13.64 -9.29 -6.40
CA ASP A 54 -12.96 -7.99 -6.35
C ASP A 54 -11.46 -8.14 -6.58
N VAL A 55 -10.84 -9.23 -6.07
CA VAL A 55 -9.40 -9.49 -6.19
C VAL A 55 -9.17 -10.94 -6.63
N LEU A 56 -8.36 -11.13 -7.66
CA LEU A 56 -7.94 -12.45 -8.12
C LEU A 56 -6.42 -12.60 -8.01
N ILE A 57 -5.96 -13.51 -7.14
CA ILE A 57 -4.57 -13.96 -7.08
C ILE A 57 -4.45 -15.17 -7.99
N LEU A 58 -3.63 -15.07 -9.03
CA LEU A 58 -3.62 -16.02 -10.13
C LEU A 58 -2.20 -16.43 -10.51
N ASP A 59 -1.91 -17.73 -10.47
CA ASP A 59 -0.68 -18.23 -11.09
C ASP A 59 -0.75 -18.11 -12.61
N ILE A 60 0.34 -17.67 -13.21
CA ILE A 60 0.44 -17.61 -14.68
C ILE A 60 0.64 -19.01 -15.27
N ASN A 61 1.40 -19.88 -14.59
CA ASN A 61 1.77 -21.20 -15.08
C ASN A 61 0.88 -22.31 -14.49
N LEU A 62 -0.39 -22.28 -14.83
CA LEU A 62 -1.33 -23.32 -14.46
C LEU A 62 -1.07 -24.58 -15.28
N LYS A 63 -1.15 -25.78 -14.66
CA LYS A 63 -1.09 -27.07 -15.33
C LYS A 63 -2.42 -27.41 -16.03
N SER A 64 -2.96 -26.46 -16.77
CA SER A 64 -4.19 -26.60 -17.54
C SER A 64 -3.95 -26.24 -18.99
N ASP A 65 -4.88 -26.58 -19.89
CA ASP A 65 -4.83 -26.15 -21.28
C ASP A 65 -4.90 -24.63 -21.46
N LYS A 66 -5.20 -23.90 -20.38
CA LYS A 66 -5.31 -22.43 -20.35
C LYS A 66 -4.23 -21.84 -19.43
N SER A 67 -3.45 -20.92 -19.94
CA SER A 67 -2.52 -20.13 -19.11
C SER A 67 -3.29 -19.16 -18.20
N GLY A 68 -2.67 -18.76 -17.06
CA GLY A 68 -3.27 -17.74 -16.19
C GLY A 68 -3.56 -16.41 -16.92
N LEU A 69 -2.81 -16.08 -17.97
CA LEU A 69 -3.08 -14.88 -18.79
C LEU A 69 -4.36 -15.04 -19.64
N GLU A 70 -4.65 -16.22 -20.15
CA GLU A 70 -5.91 -16.51 -20.87
C GLU A 70 -7.09 -16.48 -19.92
N VAL A 71 -6.93 -17.01 -18.71
CA VAL A 71 -7.93 -16.90 -17.63
C VAL A 71 -8.18 -15.44 -17.30
N ALA A 72 -7.15 -14.64 -17.10
CA ALA A 72 -7.28 -13.21 -16.83
C ALA A 72 -7.99 -12.46 -17.95
N SER A 73 -7.77 -12.83 -19.23
CA SER A 73 -8.51 -12.24 -20.36
C SER A 73 -10.01 -12.49 -20.25
N LYS A 74 -10.40 -13.74 -19.98
CA LYS A 74 -11.82 -14.11 -19.82
C LYS A 74 -12.47 -13.40 -18.64
N VAL A 75 -11.77 -13.33 -17.51
CA VAL A 75 -12.27 -12.59 -16.33
C VAL A 75 -12.42 -11.11 -16.63
N ARG A 76 -11.47 -10.50 -17.35
CA ARG A 76 -11.52 -9.07 -17.70
C ARG A 76 -12.65 -8.72 -18.65
N GLU A 77 -13.06 -9.63 -19.54
CA GLU A 77 -14.22 -9.47 -20.41
C GLU A 77 -15.53 -9.40 -19.60
N ARG A 78 -15.61 -10.16 -18.51
CA ARG A 78 -16.79 -10.26 -17.63
C ARG A 78 -16.81 -9.18 -16.53
N ASN A 79 -15.66 -8.90 -15.95
CA ASN A 79 -15.49 -7.93 -14.87
C ASN A 79 -14.28 -7.01 -15.13
N LYS A 80 -14.56 -5.73 -15.39
CA LYS A 80 -13.54 -4.72 -15.69
C LYS A 80 -12.81 -4.21 -14.45
N ASP A 81 -13.38 -4.42 -13.28
CA ASP A 81 -12.92 -3.80 -12.02
C ASP A 81 -12.13 -4.76 -11.11
N THR A 82 -12.07 -6.06 -11.45
CA THR A 82 -11.27 -7.04 -10.70
C THR A 82 -9.80 -6.64 -10.66
N TYR A 83 -9.22 -6.57 -9.47
CA TYR A 83 -7.78 -6.41 -9.27
C TYR A 83 -7.07 -7.74 -9.50
N PHE A 84 -6.11 -7.76 -10.40
CA PHE A 84 -5.27 -8.94 -10.63
C PHE A 84 -3.95 -8.83 -9.88
N ILE A 85 -3.60 -9.87 -9.12
CA ILE A 85 -2.29 -10.10 -8.53
C ILE A 85 -1.75 -11.39 -9.15
N PHE A 86 -0.81 -11.27 -10.06
CA PHE A 86 -0.21 -12.46 -10.67
C PHE A 86 0.93 -13.01 -9.81
N THR A 87 1.00 -14.35 -9.75
CA THR A 87 2.15 -15.06 -9.16
C THR A 87 2.83 -15.91 -10.23
N THR A 88 4.15 -15.98 -10.24
CA THR A 88 4.87 -16.80 -11.23
C THR A 88 6.34 -17.00 -10.87
N ALA A 89 6.95 -18.06 -11.37
CA ALA A 89 8.40 -18.27 -11.36
C ALA A 89 9.10 -17.55 -12.53
N HIS A 90 8.36 -16.98 -13.50
CA HIS A 90 8.87 -16.48 -14.77
C HIS A 90 8.55 -14.99 -14.93
N LEU A 91 9.55 -14.14 -14.71
CA LEU A 91 9.40 -12.67 -14.78
C LEU A 91 9.16 -12.13 -16.19
N GLU A 92 9.50 -12.89 -17.23
CA GLU A 92 9.29 -12.50 -18.63
C GLU A 92 7.83 -12.29 -18.99
N TYR A 93 6.89 -12.90 -18.26
CA TYR A 93 5.45 -12.71 -18.46
C TYR A 93 4.90 -11.41 -17.88
N ALA A 94 5.68 -10.68 -17.07
CA ALA A 94 5.24 -9.42 -16.47
C ALA A 94 4.80 -8.37 -17.51
N MET A 95 5.51 -8.29 -18.64
CA MET A 95 5.14 -7.37 -19.73
C MET A 95 3.80 -7.75 -20.38
N MET A 96 3.48 -9.04 -20.47
CA MET A 96 2.21 -9.51 -21.01
C MET A 96 1.05 -9.27 -20.05
N ALA A 97 1.31 -9.34 -18.75
CA ALA A 97 0.32 -9.08 -17.71
C ALA A 97 -0.09 -7.60 -17.63
N TYR A 98 0.76 -6.66 -18.08
CA TYR A 98 0.48 -5.22 -18.05
C TYR A 98 -0.82 -4.83 -18.76
N LYS A 99 -1.18 -5.48 -19.87
CA LYS A 99 -2.41 -5.20 -20.62
C LYS A 99 -3.72 -5.50 -19.86
N PHE A 100 -3.65 -6.26 -18.75
CA PHE A 100 -4.80 -6.59 -17.93
C PHE A 100 -5.06 -5.60 -16.80
N LYS A 101 -4.37 -4.44 -16.74
CA LYS A 101 -4.40 -3.52 -15.59
C LYS A 101 -4.09 -4.27 -14.28
N THR A 102 -2.98 -5.00 -14.30
CA THR A 102 -2.50 -5.78 -13.16
C THR A 102 -2.17 -4.85 -12.00
N PHE A 103 -2.63 -5.20 -10.81
CA PHE A 103 -2.32 -4.44 -9.59
C PHE A 103 -0.89 -4.73 -9.13
N ASP A 104 -0.51 -6.01 -9.05
CA ASP A 104 0.86 -6.41 -8.71
C ASP A 104 1.27 -7.71 -9.36
N TYR A 105 2.59 -7.94 -9.36
CA TYR A 105 3.23 -9.11 -9.95
C TYR A 105 4.25 -9.68 -8.95
N LEU A 106 3.98 -10.88 -8.45
CA LEU A 106 4.75 -11.51 -7.39
C LEU A 106 5.59 -12.67 -7.92
N ALA A 107 6.91 -12.51 -7.87
CA ALA A 107 7.83 -13.59 -8.21
C ALA A 107 7.80 -14.70 -7.14
N LYS A 108 7.64 -15.95 -7.57
CA LYS A 108 7.76 -17.13 -6.69
C LYS A 108 9.24 -17.37 -6.32
N PRO A 109 9.58 -17.70 -5.07
CA PRO A 109 8.68 -17.97 -3.94
C PRO A 109 8.14 -16.68 -3.30
N VAL A 110 6.81 -16.56 -3.21
CA VAL A 110 6.17 -15.41 -2.55
C VAL A 110 6.33 -15.53 -1.04
N THR A 111 6.93 -14.51 -0.44
CA THR A 111 7.07 -14.39 1.03
C THR A 111 5.81 -13.78 1.65
N SER A 112 5.62 -14.01 2.95
CA SER A 112 4.51 -13.40 3.70
C SER A 112 4.57 -11.88 3.65
N ASP A 113 5.76 -11.31 3.85
CA ASP A 113 5.97 -9.86 3.87
C ASP A 113 5.65 -9.22 2.53
N ARG A 114 6.04 -9.87 1.42
CA ARG A 114 5.76 -9.36 0.07
C ARG A 114 4.26 -9.40 -0.26
N LEU A 115 3.56 -10.48 0.13
CA LEU A 115 2.11 -10.56 -0.04
C LEU A 115 1.40 -9.53 0.85
N GLU A 116 1.83 -9.36 2.11
CA GLU A 116 1.31 -8.35 3.02
C GLU A 116 1.45 -6.94 2.46
N GLU A 117 2.63 -6.56 1.99
CA GLU A 117 2.87 -5.26 1.33
C GLU A 117 1.90 -5.01 0.16
N THR A 118 1.71 -6.04 -0.67
CA THR A 118 0.80 -5.95 -1.82
C THR A 118 -0.65 -5.75 -1.39
N ILE A 119 -1.12 -6.50 -0.39
CA ILE A 119 -2.50 -6.41 0.11
C ILE A 119 -2.75 -5.06 0.80
N VAL A 120 -1.82 -4.56 1.61
CA VAL A 120 -1.95 -3.23 2.24
C VAL A 120 -2.09 -2.16 1.16
N ARG A 121 -1.23 -2.14 0.14
CA ARG A 121 -1.35 -1.19 -0.99
C ARG A 121 -2.68 -1.33 -1.75
N LEU A 122 -3.19 -2.55 -1.89
CA LEU A 122 -4.47 -2.79 -2.55
C LEU A 122 -5.63 -2.18 -1.74
N PHE A 123 -5.64 -2.35 -0.43
CA PHE A 123 -6.66 -1.75 0.41
C PHE A 123 -6.58 -0.23 0.43
N ASP A 124 -5.38 0.35 0.39
CA ASP A 124 -5.19 1.80 0.25
C ASP A 124 -5.76 2.32 -1.09
N ASP A 125 -5.58 1.57 -2.18
CA ASP A 125 -6.12 1.90 -3.50
C ASP A 125 -7.65 1.79 -3.54
N VAL A 126 -8.22 0.71 -3.01
CA VAL A 126 -9.66 0.45 -2.98
C VAL A 126 -10.40 1.45 -2.08
N ASN A 127 -9.82 1.82 -0.94
CA ASN A 127 -10.42 2.76 0.00
C ASN A 127 -10.41 4.20 -0.52
N GLY A 128 -9.96 4.38 -1.76
CA GLY A 128 -10.07 5.67 -2.45
C GLY A 128 -9.21 6.76 -1.83
N GLN A 129 -8.15 6.40 -1.12
CA GLN A 129 -7.09 7.36 -0.81
C GLN A 129 -6.34 7.61 -2.13
N PRO A 130 -6.69 8.67 -2.89
CA PRO A 130 -5.98 8.95 -4.14
C PRO A 130 -4.52 9.15 -3.74
N LYS A 131 -3.59 8.40 -4.35
CA LYS A 131 -2.16 8.66 -4.18
C LYS A 131 -1.92 10.13 -4.41
N ARG A 132 -1.66 10.83 -3.36
CA ARG A 132 -1.39 12.25 -3.42
C ARG A 132 0.09 12.43 -3.65
N TYR A 133 0.39 13.20 -4.67
CA TYR A 133 1.76 13.52 -5.02
C TYR A 133 2.06 14.98 -4.70
N LEU A 134 3.06 15.19 -3.88
CA LEU A 134 3.59 16.51 -3.61
C LEU A 134 4.57 16.91 -4.73
N LYS A 135 4.32 18.05 -5.34
CA LYS A 135 5.22 18.62 -6.36
C LYS A 135 6.08 19.69 -5.70
N ILE A 136 7.39 19.49 -5.71
CA ILE A 136 8.38 20.43 -5.19
C ILE A 136 9.30 20.92 -6.31
N ASP A 137 10.15 21.85 -6.02
CA ASP A 137 11.14 22.41 -6.95
C ASP A 137 10.53 22.85 -8.29
N ASN A 138 9.54 23.76 -8.23
CA ASN A 138 8.79 24.25 -9.39
C ASN A 138 8.19 23.13 -10.26
N LYS A 139 7.68 22.07 -9.62
CA LYS A 139 7.05 20.87 -10.23
C LYS A 139 8.04 19.92 -10.94
N LYS A 140 9.33 20.07 -10.72
CA LYS A 140 10.34 19.17 -11.31
C LYS A 140 10.45 17.83 -10.55
N THR A 141 10.23 17.86 -9.24
CA THR A 141 10.28 16.66 -8.38
C THR A 141 8.88 16.32 -7.89
N ILE A 142 8.50 15.06 -8.00
CA ILE A 142 7.22 14.51 -7.57
C ILE A 142 7.51 13.46 -6.49
N ILE A 143 6.91 13.63 -5.31
CA ILE A 143 7.08 12.73 -4.16
C ILE A 143 5.70 12.18 -3.80
N ASP A 144 5.60 10.86 -3.64
CA ASP A 144 4.41 10.24 -3.04
C ASP A 144 4.29 10.71 -1.58
N GLU A 145 3.17 11.32 -1.22
CA GLU A 145 2.96 11.87 0.12
C GLU A 145 3.01 10.78 1.21
N SER A 146 2.61 9.55 0.88
CA SER A 146 2.64 8.40 1.80
C SER A 146 4.05 7.94 2.16
N GLU A 147 5.03 8.24 1.29
CA GLU A 147 6.43 7.93 1.52
C GLU A 147 7.12 8.94 2.46
N ILE A 148 6.56 10.15 2.61
CA ILE A 148 7.19 11.20 3.41
C ILE A 148 6.98 10.91 4.90
N LEU A 149 8.07 10.73 5.65
CA LEU A 149 8.07 10.55 7.09
C LEU A 149 7.95 11.91 7.79
N TYR A 150 8.85 12.82 7.45
CA TYR A 150 8.85 14.18 7.98
C TYR A 150 9.58 15.14 7.04
N ILE A 151 9.37 16.43 7.28
CA ILE A 151 10.03 17.52 6.57
C ILE A 151 10.84 18.31 7.58
N LYS A 152 12.15 18.41 7.36
CA LYS A 152 13.08 19.17 8.19
C LYS A 152 13.43 20.49 7.54
N ARG A 153 13.47 21.55 8.34
CA ARG A 153 14.02 22.83 7.91
C ARG A 153 15.52 22.87 8.22
N ASP A 154 16.33 23.12 7.21
CA ASP A 154 17.75 23.36 7.32
C ASP A 154 18.12 24.67 6.61
N GLY A 155 18.29 25.74 7.42
CA GLY A 155 18.48 27.08 6.91
C GLY A 155 17.32 27.54 6.01
N MET A 156 17.60 27.76 4.72
CA MET A 156 16.65 28.16 3.70
C MET A 156 16.07 26.96 2.92
N LYS A 157 16.55 25.76 3.17
CA LYS A 157 16.10 24.52 2.53
C LYS A 157 15.08 23.79 3.39
N LEU A 158 14.21 23.04 2.72
CA LEU A 158 13.38 21.99 3.29
C LEU A 158 13.87 20.64 2.77
N ILE A 159 14.12 19.71 3.70
CA ILE A 159 14.53 18.34 3.40
C ILE A 159 13.35 17.44 3.71
N PHE A 160 12.87 16.73 2.70
CA PHE A 160 11.81 15.73 2.80
C PHE A 160 12.46 14.38 3.03
N HIS A 161 12.38 13.88 4.26
CA HIS A 161 12.86 12.55 4.61
C HIS A 161 11.74 11.55 4.26
N THR A 162 12.05 10.62 3.35
CA THR A 162 11.11 9.57 2.95
C THR A 162 11.60 8.18 3.39
N LYS A 163 10.78 7.17 3.18
CA LYS A 163 11.14 5.77 3.46
C LYS A 163 12.33 5.29 2.63
N SER A 164 12.51 5.84 1.43
CA SER A 164 13.52 5.37 0.47
C SER A 164 14.72 6.30 0.33
N ARG A 165 14.52 7.63 0.30
CA ARG A 165 15.58 8.63 0.09
C ARG A 165 15.12 10.02 0.50
N ASP A 166 16.06 10.96 0.58
CA ASP A 166 15.77 12.35 0.87
C ASP A 166 15.63 13.18 -0.40
N TYR A 167 14.78 14.21 -0.32
CA TYR A 167 14.62 15.23 -1.35
C TYR A 167 14.77 16.61 -0.72
N GLU A 168 15.30 17.57 -1.45
CA GLU A 168 15.45 18.93 -0.93
C GLU A 168 14.86 19.97 -1.88
N THR A 169 14.37 21.07 -1.32
CA THR A 169 13.93 22.24 -2.09
C THR A 169 14.11 23.54 -1.29
N TYR A 170 14.26 24.64 -1.98
CA TYR A 170 14.26 25.97 -1.37
C TYR A 170 12.82 26.47 -1.19
N SER A 171 12.33 26.43 0.03
CA SER A 171 10.96 26.86 0.37
C SER A 171 10.86 27.20 1.87
N SER A 172 9.71 27.71 2.28
CA SER A 172 9.39 27.94 3.69
C SER A 172 8.30 26.98 4.18
N PHE A 173 8.25 26.72 5.49
CA PHE A 173 7.18 25.91 6.09
C PHE A 173 5.78 26.48 5.82
N ASN A 174 5.61 27.81 5.87
CA ASN A 174 4.31 28.40 5.62
C ASN A 174 3.83 28.15 4.18
N LYS A 175 4.75 28.22 3.21
CA LYS A 175 4.42 27.93 1.81
C LYS A 175 4.11 26.48 1.57
N ILE A 176 4.89 25.56 2.15
CA ILE A 176 4.67 24.12 1.94
C ILE A 176 3.42 23.61 2.67
N MET A 177 3.16 24.10 3.90
CA MET A 177 1.98 23.72 4.68
C MET A 177 0.66 23.96 3.96
N SER A 178 0.57 25.01 3.14
CA SER A 178 -0.66 25.28 2.37
C SER A 178 -0.93 24.27 1.25
N SER A 179 0.07 23.47 0.87
CA SER A 179 -0.05 22.41 -0.16
C SER A 179 -0.03 21.00 0.42
N LEU A 180 0.24 20.85 1.72
CA LEU A 180 0.24 19.56 2.41
C LEU A 180 -1.17 19.21 2.91
N PRO A 181 -1.56 17.93 2.90
CA PRO A 181 -2.81 17.49 3.52
C PRO A 181 -2.76 17.54 5.05
N SER A 182 -3.91 17.34 5.69
CA SER A 182 -4.10 17.49 7.14
C SER A 182 -3.28 16.52 8.00
N ASN A 183 -2.86 15.39 7.44
CA ASN A 183 -1.97 14.44 8.13
C ASN A 183 -0.53 14.94 8.28
N PHE A 184 -0.16 16.08 7.71
CA PHE A 184 1.12 16.75 7.95
C PHE A 184 0.97 17.82 9.03
N VAL A 185 1.52 17.54 10.19
CA VAL A 185 1.37 18.37 11.38
C VAL A 185 2.72 18.96 11.81
N ARG A 186 2.70 20.22 12.22
CA ARG A 186 3.91 20.85 12.71
C ARG A 186 4.25 20.38 14.11
N ALA A 187 5.35 19.63 14.25
CA ALA A 187 5.84 19.08 15.52
C ALA A 187 6.86 20.00 16.22
N HIS A 188 7.62 20.82 15.45
CA HIS A 188 8.66 21.70 15.97
C HIS A 188 8.84 22.92 15.06
N LYS A 189 9.59 23.93 15.54
CA LYS A 189 10.00 25.07 14.66
C LYS A 189 10.77 24.62 13.41
N SER A 190 11.38 23.44 13.46
CA SER A 190 12.20 22.85 12.39
C SER A 190 11.65 21.54 11.82
N PHE A 191 10.49 21.03 12.30
CA PHE A 191 9.92 19.78 11.84
C PHE A 191 8.42 19.86 11.54
N ILE A 192 8.02 19.29 10.40
CA ILE A 192 6.65 18.91 10.07
C ILE A 192 6.67 17.38 9.95
N VAL A 193 5.76 16.68 10.62
CA VAL A 193 5.69 15.21 10.63
C VAL A 193 4.44 14.73 9.90
N ASN A 194 4.54 13.61 9.21
CA ASN A 194 3.39 12.90 8.68
C ASN A 194 2.87 11.95 9.76
N ILE A 195 1.71 12.27 10.36
CA ILE A 195 1.17 11.49 11.47
C ILE A 195 0.82 10.05 11.08
N ASN A 196 0.53 9.77 9.81
CA ASN A 196 0.23 8.42 9.32
C ASN A 196 1.47 7.49 9.33
N ASN A 197 2.67 8.06 9.37
CA ASN A 197 3.94 7.33 9.37
C ASN A 197 4.63 7.32 10.75
N ILE A 198 3.96 7.80 11.81
CA ILE A 198 4.48 7.75 13.18
C ILE A 198 4.32 6.32 13.70
N VAL A 199 5.40 5.72 14.19
CA VAL A 199 5.39 4.40 14.84
C VAL A 199 5.19 4.53 16.33
N ASN A 200 5.83 5.52 16.95
CA ASN A 200 5.71 5.79 18.38
C ASN A 200 5.87 7.28 18.69
N LEU A 201 5.19 7.73 19.74
CA LEU A 201 5.28 9.10 20.22
C LEU A 201 5.54 9.09 21.73
N ASP A 202 6.77 9.47 22.10
CA ASP A 202 7.13 9.67 23.48
C ASP A 202 6.73 11.09 23.95
N SER A 203 5.63 11.15 24.67
CA SER A 203 5.11 12.43 25.18
C SER A 203 5.94 12.98 26.33
N ILE A 204 6.72 12.16 27.06
CA ILE A 204 7.58 12.57 28.18
C ILE A 204 8.89 13.10 27.62
N GLY A 205 9.55 12.30 26.77
CA GLY A 205 10.81 12.67 26.09
C GLY A 205 10.63 13.72 25.00
N ASN A 206 9.40 14.00 24.57
CA ASN A 206 9.07 14.92 23.46
C ASN A 206 9.73 14.48 22.13
N ILE A 207 9.60 13.20 21.78
CA ILE A 207 10.20 12.62 20.58
C ILE A 207 9.12 11.86 19.79
N VAL A 208 9.15 12.02 18.46
CA VAL A 208 8.42 11.21 17.49
C VAL A 208 9.38 10.20 16.87
N TYR A 209 8.94 8.93 16.72
CA TYR A 209 9.71 7.83 16.12
C TYR A 209 9.06 7.35 14.84
N PHE A 210 9.88 7.03 13.85
CA PHE A 210 9.47 6.48 12.55
C PHE A 210 10.02 5.07 12.34
N ASP A 211 9.44 4.32 11.40
CA ASP A 211 9.77 2.92 11.11
C ASP A 211 11.23 2.69 10.65
N ASN A 212 11.83 3.69 10.01
CA ASN A 212 13.24 3.65 9.60
C ASN A 212 14.23 3.99 10.72
N GLY A 213 13.77 4.11 11.98
CA GLY A 213 14.57 4.46 13.14
C GLY A 213 14.90 5.96 13.28
N SER A 214 14.44 6.81 12.34
CA SER A 214 14.63 8.25 12.48
C SER A 214 13.71 8.85 13.54
N THR A 215 14.05 10.04 14.04
CA THR A 215 13.32 10.73 15.10
C THR A 215 13.17 12.22 14.83
N CYS A 216 12.11 12.82 15.40
CA CYS A 216 11.91 14.27 15.41
C CYS A 216 11.59 14.77 16.81
N ASP A 217 12.16 15.91 17.20
CA ASP A 217 11.82 16.58 18.45
C ASP A 217 10.44 17.23 18.38
N ILE A 218 9.71 17.22 19.49
CA ILE A 218 8.46 17.94 19.67
C ILE A 218 8.72 19.23 20.41
N GLY A 219 8.48 20.36 19.75
CA GLY A 219 8.62 21.67 20.37
C GLY A 219 7.45 21.97 21.34
N PRO A 220 7.69 22.63 22.49
CA PRO A 220 6.66 22.85 23.52
C PRO A 220 5.41 23.53 22.98
N LYS A 221 5.56 24.46 22.05
CA LYS A 221 4.43 25.20 21.43
C LYS A 221 3.56 24.32 20.51
N PHE A 222 4.08 23.21 20.02
CA PHE A 222 3.42 22.36 19.03
C PHE A 222 2.86 21.07 19.65
N LYS A 223 3.30 20.73 20.87
CA LYS A 223 2.97 19.48 21.54
C LYS A 223 1.46 19.24 21.65
N LYS A 224 0.72 20.25 22.13
CA LYS A 224 -0.73 20.12 22.33
C LYS A 224 -1.45 19.82 21.01
N SER A 225 -1.18 20.60 19.97
CA SER A 225 -1.78 20.42 18.65
C SER A 225 -1.43 19.08 18.03
N LEU A 226 -0.15 18.66 18.09
CA LEU A 226 0.28 17.36 17.59
C LEU A 226 -0.43 16.19 18.32
N MET A 227 -0.56 16.26 19.64
CA MET A 227 -1.22 15.22 20.43
C MET A 227 -2.73 15.13 20.14
N GLU A 228 -3.39 16.25 19.87
CA GLU A 228 -4.80 16.30 19.47
C GLU A 228 -4.99 15.65 18.08
N GLU A 229 -4.15 15.99 17.11
CA GLU A 229 -4.22 15.41 15.76
C GLU A 229 -3.93 13.91 15.75
N VAL A 230 -2.91 13.46 16.50
CA VAL A 230 -2.59 12.02 16.63
C VAL A 230 -3.75 11.26 17.28
N LYS A 231 -4.41 11.80 18.32
CA LYS A 231 -5.57 11.16 18.95
C LYS A 231 -6.79 11.07 18.03
N ASN A 232 -6.96 12.02 17.13
CA ASN A 232 -8.07 12.06 16.17
C ASN A 232 -7.80 11.21 14.93
N ASN A 233 -6.56 10.75 14.74
CA ASN A 233 -6.19 9.92 13.60
C ASN A 233 -6.62 8.45 13.84
N GLU A 234 -7.29 7.87 12.84
CA GLU A 234 -7.80 6.50 12.91
C GLU A 234 -6.71 5.43 13.04
N HIS A 235 -5.47 5.73 12.63
CA HIS A 235 -4.32 4.82 12.77
C HIS A 235 -3.86 4.59 14.23
N PHE A 236 -4.29 5.43 15.17
CA PHE A 236 -3.93 5.30 16.60
C PHE A 236 -5.13 4.93 17.49
N LYS A 237 -6.26 4.56 16.89
CA LYS A 237 -7.40 3.95 17.56
C LYS A 237 -7.30 2.44 17.47
#